data_24688ad88c0e895b2770542b8df23db6
#
_entry.id   24688ad88c0e895b2770542b8df23db6
#
_cell.length_a   1.000
_cell.length_b   1.000
_cell.length_c   1.000
_cell.angle_alpha   90.00
_cell.angle_beta   90.00
_cell.angle_gamma   90.00
#
_symmetry.space_group_name_H-M   'P 1'
#
loop_
_entity.id
_entity.type
_entity.pdbx_description
1 polymer ?
#
loop_
_entity_poly.entity_id
_entity_poly.type
_entity_poly.pdbx_seq_one_letter_code
_entity_poly.pdbx_strand_id
1 'polypeptide(L)'
;MTATDLDATRPARLPRQIPYIVGNEGCERFSFYGMRNILTPFLVTSLLMYLPEAERPGAAKDVFHTFVIGVYFFPLLGGWLADRWFGKYNTVLWLSLLYCVGHACLAIFEHSVAGFYTGLALIALGAGGIKPCVSAFVGDQFDESNRKLAKVVFDAFYWMINVGSFFASLLMPYFLRHYGAAVAFGIPGVLMFVATLVFWSGRRHYVMVPPTQGDPHGFLKVVRTALLAHTPGQGRPGLVVTSLAFVLAAASLALTPALGIVAALCLALVCVLGGVGIGARMQLDRARGAHPDEAIDAVAVVLRVLLVFALVTPFWSLFDQKASTWVLQANAMVAPDWLHPAQMQAVNPALVLILIPFNNLVVYPMLRRFGIEPTALRRMTVGIALAAVAWVIVGAIQLAIDGGDAVSIAWQLVPYVFLTMGEVLVSATGLEFAYSQAPPSMKGTLMSFWTLSVTVGNLWVLLANAGVRNDAVLAGIAGTGMGATAFQMFFFAAFAGLAALVFGLYARRYREVDYYRPA
;
A
#
# COMPACT_ATOMS: atom_id res chain seq x y z
N MET A 1 4.19 49.73 19.03
CA MET A 1 4.40 48.30 18.97
C MET A 1 3.34 47.65 19.83
N THR A 2 2.32 47.12 19.24
CA THR A 2 1.24 46.44 19.93
C THR A 2 1.69 45.01 20.32
N ALA A 3 1.13 44.43 21.37
CA ALA A 3 1.47 43.09 21.86
C ALA A 3 1.41 41.99 20.74
N THR A 4 0.71 42.27 19.66
CA THR A 4 0.60 41.44 18.45
C THR A 4 1.91 41.43 17.61
N ASP A 5 2.73 42.49 17.65
CA ASP A 5 3.99 42.56 16.88
C ASP A 5 5.14 41.80 17.56
N LEU A 6 5.07 41.56 18.87
CA LEU A 6 6.10 40.83 19.62
C LEU A 6 5.97 39.30 19.48
N ASP A 7 4.80 38.78 19.14
CA ASP A 7 4.60 37.34 18.94
C ASP A 7 5.03 36.88 17.52
N ALA A 8 5.07 37.75 16.53
CA ALA A 8 5.52 37.46 15.16
C ALA A 8 7.06 37.25 15.05
N THR A 9 7.84 37.59 16.07
CA THR A 9 9.31 37.49 16.07
C THR A 9 9.87 36.30 16.84
N ARG A 10 9.02 35.52 17.51
CA ARG A 10 9.48 34.28 18.17
C ARG A 10 9.75 33.19 17.14
N PRO A 11 10.96 32.57 17.13
CA PRO A 11 11.23 31.45 16.24
C PRO A 11 10.23 30.35 16.55
N ALA A 12 9.57 29.84 15.49
CA ALA A 12 8.64 28.73 15.59
C ALA A 12 9.34 27.54 16.30
N ARG A 13 8.78 27.08 17.40
CA ARG A 13 9.33 25.94 18.15
C ARG A 13 8.63 24.65 17.78
N LEU A 14 9.41 23.59 17.68
CA LEU A 14 8.88 22.26 17.46
C LEU A 14 7.95 21.88 18.62
N PRO A 15 6.69 21.43 18.36
CA PRO A 15 5.78 20.99 19.41
C PRO A 15 6.40 19.84 20.22
N ARG A 16 6.28 19.92 21.55
CA ARG A 16 6.91 18.97 22.49
C ARG A 16 6.47 17.53 22.31
N GLN A 17 5.32 17.32 21.71
CA GLN A 17 4.73 15.99 21.45
C GLN A 17 5.28 15.29 20.21
N ILE A 18 5.91 16.00 19.29
CA ILE A 18 6.43 15.43 18.03
C ILE A 18 7.42 14.28 18.25
N PRO A 19 8.41 14.37 19.15
CA PRO A 19 9.33 13.27 19.40
C PRO A 19 8.66 11.96 19.82
N TYR A 20 7.53 12.02 20.55
CA TYR A 20 6.77 10.82 20.93
C TYR A 20 6.12 10.15 19.72
N ILE A 21 5.62 10.93 18.75
CA ILE A 21 4.95 10.40 17.57
C ILE A 21 5.99 9.86 16.59
N VAL A 22 7.08 10.58 16.35
CA VAL A 22 8.19 10.15 15.47
C VAL A 22 8.89 8.91 16.03
N GLY A 23 9.12 8.86 17.36
CA GLY A 23 9.70 7.70 18.03
C GLY A 23 8.79 6.46 17.95
N ASN A 24 7.48 6.65 18.15
CA ASN A 24 6.49 5.60 17.92
C ASN A 24 6.56 5.05 16.48
N GLU A 25 6.60 5.95 15.48
CA GLU A 25 6.67 5.53 14.07
C GLU A 25 7.92 4.73 13.77
N GLY A 26 9.10 5.15 14.25
CA GLY A 26 10.34 4.44 14.02
C GLY A 26 10.30 2.99 14.55
N CYS A 27 9.81 2.79 15.76
CA CYS A 27 9.65 1.47 16.37
C CYS A 27 8.58 0.64 15.66
N GLU A 28 7.44 1.24 15.30
CA GLU A 28 6.35 0.56 14.58
C GLU A 28 6.81 0.15 13.18
N ARG A 29 7.51 1.00 12.44
CA ARG A 29 8.02 0.67 11.10
C ARG A 29 9.04 -0.46 11.14
N PHE A 30 9.98 -0.42 12.10
CA PHE A 30 10.89 -1.55 12.29
C PHE A 30 10.13 -2.84 12.59
N SER A 31 9.14 -2.77 13.48
CA SER A 31 8.28 -3.91 13.84
C SER A 31 7.56 -4.48 12.62
N PHE A 32 6.90 -3.63 11.83
CA PHE A 32 6.16 -4.05 10.64
C PHE A 32 7.05 -4.68 9.58
N TYR A 33 8.09 -3.95 9.16
CA TYR A 33 8.98 -4.43 8.10
C TYR A 33 9.83 -5.61 8.58
N GLY A 34 10.20 -5.67 9.86
CA GLY A 34 10.94 -6.77 10.44
C GLY A 34 10.18 -8.09 10.33
N MET A 35 8.92 -8.10 10.74
CA MET A 35 8.05 -9.27 10.59
C MET A 35 7.80 -9.60 9.11
N ARG A 36 7.42 -8.58 8.30
CA ARG A 36 7.08 -8.76 6.89
C ARG A 36 8.23 -9.39 6.08
N ASN A 37 9.46 -8.98 6.34
CA ASN A 37 10.62 -9.39 5.54
C ASN A 37 11.09 -10.81 5.83
N ILE A 38 10.76 -11.37 6.99
CA ILE A 38 11.05 -12.77 7.34
C ILE A 38 9.85 -13.71 7.11
N LEU A 39 8.67 -13.16 6.79
CA LEU A 39 7.44 -13.94 6.66
C LEU A 39 7.56 -15.02 5.58
N THR A 40 7.91 -14.65 4.35
CA THR A 40 8.01 -15.60 3.22
C THR A 40 9.04 -16.70 3.48
N PRO A 41 10.30 -16.42 3.86
CA PRO A 41 11.25 -17.49 4.16
C PRO A 41 10.78 -18.40 5.30
N PHE A 42 10.23 -17.85 6.38
CA PHE A 42 9.69 -18.65 7.50
C PHE A 42 8.55 -19.57 7.06
N LEU A 43 7.63 -19.06 6.24
CA LEU A 43 6.51 -19.87 5.71
C LEU A 43 7.03 -21.08 4.94
N VAL A 44 7.99 -20.90 4.04
CA VAL A 44 8.53 -21.98 3.18
C VAL A 44 9.36 -22.98 3.98
N THR A 45 10.18 -22.51 4.92
CA THR A 45 11.15 -23.36 5.62
C THR A 45 10.65 -23.95 6.94
N SER A 46 9.53 -23.46 7.46
CA SER A 46 9.05 -23.87 8.79
C SER A 46 7.55 -24.14 8.83
N LEU A 47 6.70 -23.13 8.69
CA LEU A 47 5.27 -23.27 8.97
C LEU A 47 4.53 -24.19 7.98
N LEU A 48 4.90 -24.14 6.68
CA LEU A 48 4.23 -24.90 5.61
C LEU A 48 4.90 -26.24 5.31
N MET A 49 5.72 -26.76 6.21
CA MET A 49 6.43 -28.04 6.04
C MET A 49 5.50 -29.25 5.86
N TYR A 50 4.24 -29.12 6.28
CA TYR A 50 3.21 -30.16 6.05
C TYR A 50 2.76 -30.28 4.58
N LEU A 51 3.10 -29.29 3.74
CA LEU A 51 2.84 -29.32 2.29
C LEU A 51 4.02 -29.94 1.54
N PRO A 52 3.79 -30.55 0.36
CA PRO A 52 4.85 -30.95 -0.55
C PRO A 52 5.78 -29.78 -0.88
N GLU A 53 7.06 -30.03 -1.04
CA GLU A 53 8.07 -29.00 -1.24
C GLU A 53 7.76 -28.08 -2.44
N ALA A 54 7.28 -28.65 -3.54
CA ALA A 54 6.89 -27.91 -4.74
C ALA A 54 5.73 -26.93 -4.55
N GLU A 55 4.85 -27.16 -3.54
CA GLU A 55 3.67 -26.34 -3.28
C GLU A 55 3.95 -25.18 -2.29
N ARG A 56 4.95 -25.33 -1.42
CA ARG A 56 5.27 -24.35 -0.35
C ARG A 56 5.51 -22.93 -0.86
N PRO A 57 6.27 -22.71 -1.96
CA PRO A 57 6.49 -21.36 -2.48
C PRO A 57 5.21 -20.66 -2.93
N GLY A 58 4.31 -21.38 -3.59
CA GLY A 58 3.00 -20.87 -4.01
C GLY A 58 2.12 -20.52 -2.82
N ALA A 59 2.01 -21.42 -1.84
CA ALA A 59 1.24 -21.22 -0.62
C ALA A 59 1.80 -20.04 0.21
N ALA A 60 3.13 -19.92 0.33
CA ALA A 60 3.75 -18.81 1.04
C ALA A 60 3.45 -17.45 0.38
N LYS A 61 3.47 -17.36 -0.96
CA LYS A 61 3.05 -16.16 -1.68
C LYS A 61 1.60 -15.80 -1.41
N ASP A 62 0.70 -16.80 -1.39
CA ASP A 62 -0.72 -16.57 -1.11
C ASP A 62 -0.94 -16.03 0.30
N VAL A 63 -0.28 -16.60 1.31
CA VAL A 63 -0.35 -16.11 2.69
C VAL A 63 0.20 -14.69 2.80
N PHE A 64 1.35 -14.42 2.19
CA PHE A 64 1.97 -13.11 2.19
C PHE A 64 1.05 -12.05 1.56
N HIS A 65 0.54 -12.29 0.36
CA HIS A 65 -0.31 -11.31 -0.33
C HIS A 65 -1.69 -11.17 0.30
N THR A 66 -2.23 -12.24 0.90
CA THR A 66 -3.43 -12.17 1.75
C THR A 66 -3.23 -11.25 2.95
N PHE A 67 -2.11 -11.39 3.64
CA PHE A 67 -1.73 -10.50 4.74
C PHE A 67 -1.62 -9.04 4.28
N VAL A 68 -0.92 -8.77 3.17
CA VAL A 68 -0.76 -7.42 2.62
C VAL A 68 -2.11 -6.81 2.20
N ILE A 69 -3.00 -7.60 1.60
CA ILE A 69 -4.39 -7.19 1.32
C ILE A 69 -5.05 -6.65 2.59
N GLY A 70 -5.00 -7.39 3.68
CA GLY A 70 -5.55 -6.95 4.97
C GLY A 70 -4.94 -5.63 5.45
N VAL A 71 -3.62 -5.52 5.43
CA VAL A 71 -2.88 -4.32 5.88
C VAL A 71 -3.28 -3.05 5.12
N TYR A 72 -3.63 -3.16 3.85
CA TYR A 72 -4.02 -2.01 3.00
C TYR A 72 -5.54 -1.85 2.84
N PHE A 73 -6.33 -2.85 3.24
CA PHE A 73 -7.79 -2.76 3.33
C PHE A 73 -8.25 -2.11 4.65
N PHE A 74 -7.69 -2.52 5.77
CA PHE A 74 -8.10 -2.05 7.10
C PHE A 74 -7.84 -0.56 7.40
N PRO A 75 -7.01 0.21 6.65
CA PRO A 75 -6.99 1.67 6.76
C PRO A 75 -8.35 2.34 6.58
N LEU A 76 -9.21 1.77 5.73
CA LEU A 76 -10.60 2.23 5.56
C LEU A 76 -11.39 2.14 6.88
N LEU A 77 -11.26 1.00 7.57
CA LEU A 77 -11.93 0.77 8.84
C LEU A 77 -11.34 1.64 9.95
N GLY A 78 -10.00 1.70 10.07
CA GLY A 78 -9.31 2.47 11.10
C GLY A 78 -9.60 3.97 11.00
N GLY A 79 -9.55 4.53 9.80
CA GLY A 79 -9.92 5.93 9.56
C GLY A 79 -11.38 6.20 9.91
N TRP A 80 -12.29 5.33 9.49
CA TRP A 80 -13.71 5.47 9.81
C TRP A 80 -14.00 5.39 11.33
N LEU A 81 -13.37 4.47 12.05
CA LEU A 81 -13.49 4.35 13.50
C LEU A 81 -12.96 5.59 14.21
N ALA A 82 -11.80 6.12 13.75
CA ALA A 82 -11.19 7.30 14.32
C ALA A 82 -12.05 8.56 14.12
N ASP A 83 -12.58 8.75 12.92
CA ASP A 83 -13.31 9.96 12.58
C ASP A 83 -14.73 9.99 13.15
N ARG A 84 -15.34 8.82 13.42
CA ARG A 84 -16.75 8.73 13.81
C ARG A 84 -16.98 8.42 15.28
N TRP A 85 -16.11 7.62 15.90
CA TRP A 85 -16.45 6.98 17.18
C TRP A 85 -15.41 7.25 18.27
N PHE A 86 -14.14 6.94 18.02
CA PHE A 86 -13.14 6.89 19.08
C PHE A 86 -12.17 8.06 19.11
N GLY A 87 -12.07 8.83 18.02
CA GLY A 87 -11.00 9.80 17.82
C GLY A 87 -9.66 9.12 17.48
N LYS A 88 -8.74 9.87 16.88
CA LYS A 88 -7.48 9.34 16.37
C LYS A 88 -6.61 8.72 17.45
N TYR A 89 -6.46 9.40 18.61
CA TYR A 89 -5.63 8.92 19.71
C TYR A 89 -6.06 7.54 20.23
N ASN A 90 -7.36 7.37 20.56
CA ASN A 90 -7.85 6.11 21.10
C ASN A 90 -7.79 5.00 20.06
N THR A 91 -8.09 5.29 18.79
CA THR A 91 -7.99 4.33 17.70
C THR A 91 -6.55 3.83 17.55
N VAL A 92 -5.56 4.73 17.55
CA VAL A 92 -4.14 4.34 17.50
C VAL A 92 -3.77 3.49 18.70
N LEU A 93 -4.14 3.88 19.91
CA LEU A 93 -3.75 3.17 21.13
C LEU A 93 -4.33 1.75 21.17
N TRP A 94 -5.64 1.58 20.94
CA TRP A 94 -6.29 0.27 21.02
C TRP A 94 -5.85 -0.67 19.89
N LEU A 95 -5.67 -0.16 18.69
CA LEU A 95 -5.16 -0.94 17.57
C LEU A 95 -3.68 -1.29 17.72
N SER A 96 -2.89 -0.43 18.41
CA SER A 96 -1.50 -0.77 18.77
C SER A 96 -1.43 -1.94 19.75
N LEU A 97 -2.32 -1.99 20.74
CA LEU A 97 -2.41 -3.13 21.67
C LEU A 97 -2.81 -4.42 20.94
N LEU A 98 -3.78 -4.33 20.02
CA LEU A 98 -4.17 -5.46 19.18
C LEU A 98 -3.00 -5.96 18.32
N TYR A 99 -2.22 -5.03 17.79
CA TYR A 99 -1.02 -5.32 17.02
C TYR A 99 0.05 -6.04 17.88
N CYS A 100 0.26 -5.61 19.12
CA CYS A 100 1.16 -6.30 20.06
C CYS A 100 0.70 -7.74 20.32
N VAL A 101 -0.62 -7.98 20.52
CA VAL A 101 -1.17 -9.33 20.67
C VAL A 101 -0.91 -10.16 19.41
N GLY A 102 -1.07 -9.57 18.22
CA GLY A 102 -0.77 -10.26 16.97
C GLY A 102 0.68 -10.72 16.88
N HIS A 103 1.65 -9.88 17.25
CA HIS A 103 3.06 -10.27 17.32
C HIS A 103 3.34 -11.36 18.37
N ALA A 104 2.71 -11.27 19.53
CA ALA A 104 2.82 -12.32 20.54
C ALA A 104 2.31 -13.67 20.00
N CYS A 105 1.20 -13.66 19.24
CA CYS A 105 0.71 -14.88 18.58
C CYS A 105 1.73 -15.44 17.60
N LEU A 106 2.40 -14.61 16.77
CA LEU A 106 3.41 -15.10 15.84
C LEU A 106 4.60 -15.76 16.55
N ALA A 107 5.05 -15.18 17.68
CA ALA A 107 6.17 -15.71 18.44
C ALA A 107 5.82 -16.98 19.23
N ILE A 108 4.61 -17.05 19.79
CA ILE A 108 4.19 -18.16 20.64
C ILE A 108 3.69 -19.35 19.81
N PHE A 109 2.97 -19.08 18.72
CA PHE A 109 2.34 -20.09 17.89
C PHE A 109 3.09 -20.34 16.57
N GLU A 110 4.42 -20.22 16.57
CA GLU A 110 5.25 -20.41 15.38
C GLU A 110 5.10 -21.79 14.72
N HIS A 111 4.64 -22.81 15.46
CA HIS A 111 4.38 -24.16 14.95
C HIS A 111 2.90 -24.44 14.68
N SER A 112 2.00 -23.52 14.95
CA SER A 112 0.56 -23.68 14.76
C SER A 112 0.06 -22.80 13.62
N VAL A 113 -0.36 -23.41 12.51
CA VAL A 113 -0.90 -22.68 11.34
C VAL A 113 -2.06 -21.77 11.76
N ALA A 114 -3.03 -22.27 12.53
CA ALA A 114 -4.18 -21.47 12.97
C ALA A 114 -3.76 -20.31 13.89
N GLY A 115 -2.88 -20.57 14.86
CA GLY A 115 -2.39 -19.55 15.79
C GLY A 115 -1.56 -18.47 15.06
N PHE A 116 -0.68 -18.89 14.15
CA PHE A 116 0.12 -17.96 13.34
C PHE A 116 -0.74 -17.09 12.42
N TYR A 117 -1.72 -17.67 11.71
CA TYR A 117 -2.64 -16.92 10.85
C TYR A 117 -3.53 -15.97 11.65
N THR A 118 -3.94 -16.35 12.85
CA THR A 118 -4.64 -15.43 13.76
C THR A 118 -3.74 -14.23 14.11
N GLY A 119 -2.45 -14.47 14.39
CA GLY A 119 -1.48 -13.40 14.61
C GLY A 119 -1.35 -12.47 13.42
N LEU A 120 -1.24 -13.01 12.19
CA LEU A 120 -1.19 -12.20 10.96
C LEU A 120 -2.47 -11.36 10.77
N ALA A 121 -3.65 -11.93 11.04
CA ALA A 121 -4.92 -11.21 10.95
C ALA A 121 -5.00 -10.05 11.95
N LEU A 122 -4.57 -10.27 13.20
CA LEU A 122 -4.52 -9.23 14.23
C LEU A 122 -3.52 -8.11 13.87
N ILE A 123 -2.36 -8.47 13.32
CA ILE A 123 -1.37 -7.49 12.84
C ILE A 123 -1.94 -6.70 11.66
N ALA A 124 -2.57 -7.36 10.69
CA ALA A 124 -3.16 -6.68 9.53
C ALA A 124 -4.23 -5.66 9.97
N LEU A 125 -5.09 -6.04 10.92
CA LEU A 125 -6.11 -5.16 11.47
C LEU A 125 -5.48 -4.00 12.26
N GLY A 126 -4.52 -4.29 13.14
CA GLY A 126 -3.84 -3.30 13.97
C GLY A 126 -3.02 -2.33 13.14
N ALA A 127 -2.04 -2.82 12.38
CA ALA A 127 -1.14 -1.99 11.55
C ALA A 127 -1.91 -1.22 10.47
N GLY A 128 -2.86 -1.86 9.80
CA GLY A 128 -3.69 -1.21 8.78
C GLY A 128 -4.50 -0.06 9.37
N GLY A 129 -5.17 -0.27 10.50
CA GLY A 129 -5.99 0.75 11.13
C GLY A 129 -5.19 1.92 11.72
N ILE A 130 -3.94 1.71 12.15
CA ILE A 130 -3.07 2.75 12.71
C ILE A 130 -2.55 3.71 11.63
N LYS A 131 -2.15 3.19 10.49
CA LYS A 131 -1.44 3.96 9.44
C LYS A 131 -2.09 5.30 9.08
N PRO A 132 -3.38 5.38 8.72
CA PRO A 132 -4.01 6.64 8.37
C PRO A 132 -4.16 7.56 9.58
N CYS A 133 -4.38 6.98 10.77
CA CYS A 133 -4.62 7.74 11.99
C CYS A 133 -3.36 8.46 12.48
N VAL A 134 -2.20 7.80 12.48
CA VAL A 134 -0.93 8.40 12.95
C VAL A 134 -0.52 9.56 12.06
N SER A 135 -0.56 9.41 10.74
CA SER A 135 -0.21 10.49 9.81
C SER A 135 -1.13 11.71 9.96
N ALA A 136 -2.45 11.48 10.11
CA ALA A 136 -3.40 12.56 10.36
C ALA A 136 -3.21 13.18 11.74
N PHE A 137 -2.88 12.38 12.76
CA PHE A 137 -2.63 12.83 14.12
C PHE A 137 -1.38 13.74 14.23
N VAL A 138 -0.33 13.44 13.43
CA VAL A 138 0.83 14.36 13.29
C VAL A 138 0.37 15.72 12.80
N GLY A 139 -0.47 15.76 11.77
CA GLY A 139 -1.01 17.02 11.23
C GLY A 139 -1.79 17.85 12.24
N ASP A 140 -2.57 17.17 13.11
CA ASP A 140 -3.36 17.83 14.16
C ASP A 140 -2.51 18.53 15.25
N GLN A 141 -1.21 18.21 15.35
CA GLN A 141 -0.32 18.79 16.34
C GLN A 141 0.23 20.18 15.94
N PHE A 142 -0.10 20.64 14.72
CA PHE A 142 0.36 21.92 14.20
C PHE A 142 -0.77 22.93 14.10
N ASP A 143 -0.46 24.18 14.47
CA ASP A 143 -1.30 25.36 14.31
C ASP A 143 -0.67 26.37 13.32
N GLU A 144 -1.30 27.53 13.13
CA GLU A 144 -0.81 28.56 12.21
C GLU A 144 0.59 29.09 12.58
N SER A 145 0.94 29.11 13.88
CA SER A 145 2.20 29.66 14.38
C SER A 145 3.42 28.79 14.05
N ASN A 146 3.22 27.46 13.93
CA ASN A 146 4.28 26.48 13.73
C ASN A 146 4.11 25.65 12.44
N ARG A 147 3.11 25.95 11.61
CA ARG A 147 2.78 25.24 10.36
C ARG A 147 3.97 25.06 9.41
N LYS A 148 4.91 26.03 9.41
CA LYS A 148 6.13 25.94 8.59
C LYS A 148 7.02 24.76 8.98
N LEU A 149 6.96 24.29 10.23
CA LEU A 149 7.72 23.16 10.73
C LEU A 149 7.06 21.80 10.38
N ALA A 150 5.77 21.79 10.02
CA ALA A 150 5.07 20.56 9.67
C ALA A 150 5.79 19.81 8.53
N LYS A 151 6.26 20.51 7.48
CA LYS A 151 7.02 19.91 6.40
C LYS A 151 8.27 19.17 6.91
N VAL A 152 9.05 19.81 7.78
CA VAL A 152 10.28 19.22 8.34
C VAL A 152 9.96 17.95 9.14
N VAL A 153 8.83 17.95 9.87
CA VAL A 153 8.39 16.79 10.66
C VAL A 153 7.91 15.66 9.74
N PHE A 154 7.17 15.95 8.69
CA PHE A 154 6.77 14.93 7.71
C PHE A 154 7.98 14.34 6.96
N ASP A 155 8.98 15.17 6.63
CA ASP A 155 10.24 14.70 6.03
C ASP A 155 10.99 13.78 7.02
N ALA A 156 11.10 14.17 8.31
CA ALA A 156 11.72 13.34 9.34
C ALA A 156 10.94 12.02 9.57
N PHE A 157 9.61 12.07 9.53
CA PHE A 157 8.73 10.92 9.64
C PHE A 157 8.99 9.93 8.49
N TYR A 158 9.04 10.43 7.26
CA TYR A 158 9.34 9.61 6.09
C TYR A 158 10.75 9.00 6.13
N TRP A 159 11.72 9.80 6.59
CA TRP A 159 13.09 9.32 6.77
C TRP A 159 13.16 8.19 7.81
N MET A 160 12.47 8.34 8.93
CA MET A 160 12.40 7.33 9.98
C MET A 160 11.75 6.01 9.51
N ILE A 161 10.74 6.08 8.65
CA ILE A 161 10.14 4.90 8.01
C ILE A 161 11.20 4.09 7.25
N ASN A 162 12.01 4.75 6.43
CA ASN A 162 13.01 4.07 5.61
C ASN A 162 14.21 3.57 6.43
N VAL A 163 14.64 4.31 7.45
CA VAL A 163 15.68 3.87 8.38
C VAL A 163 15.20 2.63 9.15
N GLY A 164 13.99 2.65 9.70
CA GLY A 164 13.41 1.50 10.38
C GLY A 164 13.30 0.27 9.47
N SER A 165 12.83 0.45 8.23
CA SER A 165 12.74 -0.61 7.23
C SER A 165 14.11 -1.18 6.83
N PHE A 166 15.12 -0.33 6.66
CA PHE A 166 16.47 -0.74 6.31
C PHE A 166 17.08 -1.65 7.38
N PHE A 167 17.12 -1.20 8.64
CA PHE A 167 17.67 -2.00 9.72
C PHE A 167 16.86 -3.26 10.00
N ALA A 168 15.54 -3.20 9.90
CA ALA A 168 14.69 -4.37 10.02
C ALA A 168 15.00 -5.42 8.95
N SER A 169 15.21 -5.00 7.70
CA SER A 169 15.55 -5.89 6.59
C SER A 169 16.93 -6.56 6.73
N LEU A 170 17.88 -5.87 7.36
CA LEU A 170 19.20 -6.44 7.63
C LEU A 170 19.20 -7.39 8.83
N LEU A 171 18.54 -6.99 9.92
CA LEU A 171 18.68 -7.66 11.21
C LEU A 171 17.72 -8.86 11.35
N MET A 172 16.49 -8.77 10.87
CA MET A 172 15.50 -9.80 11.15
C MET A 172 15.80 -11.14 10.45
N PRO A 173 16.27 -11.21 9.19
CA PRO A 173 16.71 -12.47 8.60
C PRO A 173 17.90 -13.10 9.34
N TYR A 174 18.82 -12.28 9.88
CA TYR A 174 19.91 -12.75 10.72
C TYR A 174 19.38 -13.40 12.02
N PHE A 175 18.45 -12.73 12.72
CA PHE A 175 17.83 -13.29 13.93
C PHE A 175 17.04 -14.57 13.64
N LEU A 176 16.32 -14.63 12.52
CA LEU A 176 15.60 -15.85 12.11
C LEU A 176 16.54 -17.03 11.93
N ARG A 177 17.69 -16.80 11.28
CA ARG A 177 18.68 -17.86 11.01
C ARG A 177 19.40 -18.36 12.28
N HIS A 178 19.74 -17.46 13.21
CA HIS A 178 20.62 -17.79 14.34
C HIS A 178 19.88 -18.06 15.65
N TYR A 179 18.70 -17.49 15.84
CA TYR A 179 17.95 -17.53 17.10
C TYR A 179 16.55 -18.14 16.96
N GLY A 180 16.15 -18.49 15.73
CA GLY A 180 14.85 -19.10 15.46
C GLY A 180 13.68 -18.12 15.33
N ALA A 181 12.52 -18.65 15.00
CA ALA A 181 11.34 -17.86 14.63
C ALA A 181 10.72 -17.14 15.83
N ALA A 182 10.64 -17.79 17.01
CA ALA A 182 10.09 -17.16 18.21
C ALA A 182 10.81 -15.84 18.54
N VAL A 183 12.15 -15.82 18.48
CA VAL A 183 12.94 -14.60 18.72
C VAL A 183 12.76 -13.61 17.58
N ALA A 184 12.83 -14.05 16.32
CA ALA A 184 12.73 -13.18 15.16
C ALA A 184 11.37 -12.50 15.02
N PHE A 185 10.27 -13.15 15.40
CA PHE A 185 8.94 -12.54 15.46
C PHE A 185 8.68 -11.82 16.79
N GLY A 186 9.36 -12.23 17.88
CA GLY A 186 9.25 -11.60 19.19
C GLY A 186 9.86 -10.20 19.26
N ILE A 187 11.04 -9.99 18.64
CA ILE A 187 11.72 -8.68 18.61
C ILE A 187 10.81 -7.57 18.01
N PRO A 188 10.19 -7.75 16.83
CA PRO A 188 9.20 -6.81 16.32
C PRO A 188 8.04 -6.55 17.30
N GLY A 189 7.58 -7.60 18.00
CA GLY A 189 6.54 -7.47 19.02
C GLY A 189 6.94 -6.59 20.20
N VAL A 190 8.15 -6.78 20.71
CA VAL A 190 8.71 -5.93 21.79
C VAL A 190 8.83 -4.48 21.34
N LEU A 191 9.31 -4.25 20.11
CA LEU A 191 9.42 -2.88 19.57
C LEU A 191 8.06 -2.25 19.34
N MET A 192 7.04 -3.01 18.93
CA MET A 192 5.67 -2.50 18.84
C MET A 192 5.11 -2.12 20.21
N PHE A 193 5.41 -2.93 21.23
CA PHE A 193 5.03 -2.59 22.60
C PHE A 193 5.74 -1.31 23.10
N VAL A 194 7.05 -1.16 22.82
CA VAL A 194 7.79 0.07 23.11
C VAL A 194 7.17 1.26 22.36
N ALA A 195 6.85 1.11 21.07
CA ALA A 195 6.14 2.13 20.29
C ALA A 195 4.85 2.56 20.98
N THR A 196 4.04 1.60 21.42
CA THR A 196 2.77 1.86 22.13
C THR A 196 3.00 2.60 23.46
N LEU A 197 4.01 2.22 24.22
CA LEU A 197 4.36 2.92 25.47
C LEU A 197 4.84 4.34 25.22
N VAL A 198 5.68 4.56 24.19
CA VAL A 198 6.15 5.89 23.80
C VAL A 198 4.95 6.76 23.41
N PHE A 199 4.07 6.26 22.58
CA PHE A 199 2.86 6.98 22.17
C PHE A 199 1.95 7.30 23.37
N TRP A 200 1.70 6.33 24.24
CA TRP A 200 0.90 6.53 25.45
C TRP A 200 1.51 7.54 26.41
N SER A 201 2.85 7.57 26.57
CA SER A 201 3.54 8.50 27.47
C SER A 201 3.37 9.96 27.06
N GLY A 202 3.25 10.22 25.74
CA GLY A 202 3.00 11.54 25.16
C GLY A 202 1.59 12.12 25.40
N ARG A 203 0.63 11.31 25.91
CA ARG A 203 -0.80 11.66 25.96
C ARG A 203 -1.17 12.99 26.60
N ARG A 204 -0.36 13.47 27.54
CA ARG A 204 -0.60 14.75 28.25
C ARG A 204 -0.24 15.98 27.41
N HIS A 205 0.50 15.79 26.33
CA HIS A 205 1.00 16.86 25.45
C HIS A 205 0.23 16.92 24.12
N TYR A 206 -0.55 15.89 23.78
CA TYR A 206 -1.22 15.83 22.49
C TYR A 206 -2.41 16.78 22.38
N VAL A 207 -2.54 17.39 21.20
CA VAL A 207 -3.77 18.05 20.80
C VAL A 207 -4.77 16.97 20.38
N MET A 208 -5.87 16.89 21.11
CA MET A 208 -6.93 15.88 20.87
C MET A 208 -8.05 16.50 20.05
N VAL A 209 -8.21 16.03 18.81
CA VAL A 209 -9.31 16.44 17.95
C VAL A 209 -10.46 15.44 18.15
N PRO A 210 -11.66 15.90 18.58
CA PRO A 210 -12.81 15.01 18.79
C PRO A 210 -13.31 14.43 17.47
N PRO A 211 -14.00 13.27 17.50
CA PRO A 211 -14.67 12.73 16.33
C PRO A 211 -15.68 13.70 15.76
N THR A 212 -15.76 13.78 14.44
CA THR A 212 -16.71 14.66 13.75
C THR A 212 -18.00 13.92 13.39
N GLN A 213 -19.13 14.63 13.45
CA GLN A 213 -20.37 14.11 12.87
C GLN A 213 -20.22 13.98 11.36
N GLY A 214 -20.82 12.92 10.80
CA GLY A 214 -20.67 12.66 9.39
C GLY A 214 -21.24 13.74 8.49
N ASP A 215 -20.48 14.08 7.49
CA ASP A 215 -20.89 15.00 6.44
C ASP A 215 -22.25 14.55 5.84
N PRO A 216 -23.31 15.38 5.90
CA PRO A 216 -24.59 15.08 5.27
C PRO A 216 -24.47 14.97 3.75
N HIS A 217 -23.44 15.57 3.15
CA HIS A 217 -23.16 15.59 1.72
C HIS A 217 -21.89 14.78 1.36
N GLY A 218 -21.48 13.86 2.23
CA GLY A 218 -20.31 13.00 2.02
C GLY A 218 -20.50 12.03 0.84
N PHE A 219 -19.37 11.54 0.31
CA PHE A 219 -19.28 10.71 -0.90
C PHE A 219 -20.36 9.61 -1.00
N LEU A 220 -20.49 8.75 0.02
CA LEU A 220 -21.42 7.63 -0.02
C LEU A 220 -22.90 8.08 -0.07
N LYS A 221 -23.24 9.20 0.60
CA LYS A 221 -24.60 9.71 0.59
C LYS A 221 -24.98 10.29 -0.77
N VAL A 222 -24.08 11.06 -1.38
CA VAL A 222 -24.28 11.61 -2.74
C VAL A 222 -24.40 10.48 -3.75
N VAL A 223 -23.51 9.49 -3.73
CA VAL A 223 -23.56 8.30 -4.59
C VAL A 223 -24.88 7.54 -4.42
N ARG A 224 -25.29 7.29 -3.17
CA ARG A 224 -26.57 6.63 -2.89
C ARG A 224 -27.75 7.42 -3.46
N THR A 225 -27.79 8.73 -3.24
CA THR A 225 -28.86 9.60 -3.78
C THR A 225 -28.85 9.55 -5.30
N ALA A 226 -27.69 9.68 -5.96
CA ALA A 226 -27.57 9.61 -7.42
C ALA A 226 -28.13 8.29 -7.98
N LEU A 227 -27.81 7.15 -7.36
CA LEU A 227 -28.26 5.83 -7.80
C LEU A 227 -29.77 5.59 -7.56
N LEU A 228 -30.31 6.07 -6.45
CA LEU A 228 -31.69 5.81 -6.05
C LEU A 228 -32.70 6.87 -6.54
N ALA A 229 -32.24 8.08 -6.91
CA ALA A 229 -33.12 9.15 -7.38
C ALA A 229 -33.91 8.70 -8.60
N HIS A 230 -35.21 9.01 -8.57
CA HIS A 230 -36.15 8.71 -9.65
C HIS A 230 -36.51 9.99 -10.41
N THR A 231 -36.21 10.00 -11.70
CA THR A 231 -36.69 11.04 -12.61
C THR A 231 -37.82 10.44 -13.47
N PRO A 232 -39.03 10.94 -13.40
CA PRO A 232 -40.14 10.43 -14.22
C PRO A 232 -39.78 10.41 -15.71
N GLY A 233 -40.10 9.32 -16.40
CA GLY A 233 -39.83 9.17 -17.83
C GLY A 233 -38.37 8.79 -18.20
N GLN A 234 -37.46 8.69 -17.25
CA GLN A 234 -36.09 8.30 -17.50
C GLN A 234 -35.76 6.93 -16.88
N GLY A 235 -35.18 6.02 -17.67
CA GLY A 235 -34.60 4.73 -17.16
C GLY A 235 -33.53 4.97 -16.12
N ARG A 236 -33.15 3.94 -15.35
CA ARG A 236 -32.08 3.97 -14.32
C ARG A 236 -30.85 3.16 -14.71
N PRO A 237 -30.12 3.53 -15.78
CA PRO A 237 -29.01 2.72 -16.28
C PRO A 237 -27.88 2.53 -15.23
N GLY A 238 -27.61 3.55 -14.41
CA GLY A 238 -26.61 3.44 -13.34
C GLY A 238 -27.01 2.46 -12.24
N LEU A 239 -28.30 2.38 -11.89
CA LEU A 239 -28.79 1.38 -10.94
C LEU A 239 -28.70 -0.04 -11.53
N VAL A 240 -28.99 -0.20 -12.81
CA VAL A 240 -28.87 -1.51 -13.51
C VAL A 240 -27.43 -1.98 -13.49
N VAL A 241 -26.46 -1.13 -13.84
CA VAL A 241 -25.02 -1.44 -13.78
C VAL A 241 -24.58 -1.80 -12.36
N THR A 242 -25.03 -1.03 -11.37
CA THR A 242 -24.74 -1.32 -9.95
C THR A 242 -25.34 -2.67 -9.53
N SER A 243 -26.59 -2.97 -9.90
CA SER A 243 -27.22 -4.25 -9.56
C SER A 243 -26.51 -5.43 -10.21
N LEU A 244 -26.11 -5.30 -11.49
CA LEU A 244 -25.31 -6.31 -12.17
C LEU A 244 -23.97 -6.55 -11.46
N ALA A 245 -23.33 -5.49 -10.99
CA ALA A 245 -22.08 -5.60 -10.24
C ALA A 245 -22.25 -6.35 -8.91
N PHE A 246 -23.37 -6.19 -8.21
CA PHE A 246 -23.69 -7.00 -7.02
C PHE A 246 -23.93 -8.47 -7.38
N VAL A 247 -24.55 -8.75 -8.51
CA VAL A 247 -24.70 -10.15 -9.01
C VAL A 247 -23.33 -10.74 -9.33
N LEU A 248 -22.44 -10.00 -10.01
CA LEU A 248 -21.09 -10.45 -10.31
C LEU A 248 -20.25 -10.63 -9.02
N ALA A 249 -20.44 -9.75 -8.04
CA ALA A 249 -19.81 -9.90 -6.73
C ALA A 249 -20.28 -11.18 -6.01
N ALA A 250 -21.57 -11.46 -6.02
CA ALA A 250 -22.09 -12.73 -5.49
C ALA A 250 -21.56 -13.94 -6.26
N ALA A 251 -21.51 -13.88 -7.59
CA ALA A 251 -20.94 -14.93 -8.43
C ALA A 251 -19.44 -15.14 -8.15
N SER A 252 -18.67 -14.08 -7.89
CA SER A 252 -17.26 -14.21 -7.55
C SER A 252 -17.01 -14.98 -6.24
N LEU A 253 -17.95 -14.92 -5.28
CA LEU A 253 -17.86 -15.73 -4.05
C LEU A 253 -18.02 -17.25 -4.32
N ALA A 254 -18.71 -17.63 -5.40
CA ALA A 254 -18.78 -19.03 -5.82
C ALA A 254 -17.43 -19.57 -6.34
N LEU A 255 -16.47 -18.68 -6.66
CA LEU A 255 -15.10 -19.04 -7.05
C LEU A 255 -14.18 -19.34 -5.85
N THR A 256 -14.69 -19.27 -4.62
CA THR A 256 -13.90 -19.54 -3.40
C THR A 256 -13.12 -20.86 -3.45
N PRO A 257 -13.66 -22.00 -3.95
CA PRO A 257 -12.91 -23.25 -4.02
C PRO A 257 -11.67 -23.17 -4.95
N ALA A 258 -11.74 -22.35 -6.01
CA ALA A 258 -10.64 -22.21 -6.98
C ALA A 258 -9.64 -21.11 -6.61
N LEU A 259 -10.12 -19.99 -6.05
CA LEU A 259 -9.32 -18.79 -5.80
C LEU A 259 -8.88 -18.63 -4.32
N GLY A 260 -9.57 -19.31 -3.41
CA GLY A 260 -9.49 -19.01 -1.97
C GLY A 260 -10.42 -17.87 -1.56
N ILE A 261 -10.81 -17.84 -0.27
CA ILE A 261 -11.83 -16.92 0.25
C ILE A 261 -11.42 -15.45 0.12
N VAL A 262 -10.14 -15.10 0.36
CA VAL A 262 -9.68 -13.71 0.33
C VAL A 262 -9.67 -13.16 -1.09
N ALA A 263 -9.19 -13.92 -2.07
CA ALA A 263 -9.22 -13.50 -3.47
C ALA A 263 -10.66 -13.34 -3.98
N ALA A 264 -11.57 -14.26 -3.62
CA ALA A 264 -12.99 -14.18 -3.97
C ALA A 264 -13.67 -12.94 -3.35
N LEU A 265 -13.41 -12.64 -2.07
CA LEU A 265 -13.92 -11.43 -1.39
C LEU A 265 -13.35 -10.14 -2.02
N CYS A 266 -12.06 -10.11 -2.35
CA CYS A 266 -11.46 -8.96 -3.01
C CYS A 266 -12.01 -8.76 -4.42
N LEU A 267 -12.25 -9.84 -5.17
CA LEU A 267 -12.88 -9.76 -6.49
C LEU A 267 -14.31 -9.22 -6.37
N ALA A 268 -15.07 -9.71 -5.40
CA ALA A 268 -16.41 -9.17 -5.08
C ALA A 268 -16.34 -7.67 -4.77
N LEU A 269 -15.39 -7.24 -3.95
CA LEU A 269 -15.18 -5.83 -3.63
C LEU A 269 -14.87 -4.99 -4.87
N VAL A 270 -13.99 -5.47 -5.76
CA VAL A 270 -13.67 -4.78 -7.03
C VAL A 270 -14.90 -4.66 -7.92
N CYS A 271 -15.71 -5.73 -8.04
CA CYS A 271 -16.97 -5.69 -8.79
C CYS A 271 -17.92 -4.63 -8.21
N VAL A 272 -18.13 -4.60 -6.89
CA VAL A 272 -19.01 -3.63 -6.24
C VAL A 272 -18.49 -2.21 -6.43
N LEU A 273 -17.22 -1.95 -6.13
CA LEU A 273 -16.63 -0.60 -6.25
C LEU A 273 -16.66 -0.09 -7.69
N GLY A 274 -16.30 -0.95 -8.66
CA GLY A 274 -16.34 -0.62 -10.08
C GLY A 274 -17.76 -0.33 -10.55
N GLY A 275 -18.70 -1.22 -10.24
CA GLY A 275 -20.09 -1.07 -10.67
C GLY A 275 -20.82 0.11 -10.00
N VAL A 276 -20.59 0.32 -8.70
CA VAL A 276 -21.12 1.49 -7.99
C VAL A 276 -20.51 2.79 -8.54
N GLY A 277 -19.21 2.81 -8.79
CA GLY A 277 -18.52 3.97 -9.35
C GLY A 277 -19.00 4.32 -10.76
N ILE A 278 -19.09 3.33 -11.66
CA ILE A 278 -19.60 3.51 -13.02
C ILE A 278 -21.07 3.91 -12.98
N GLY A 279 -21.89 3.19 -12.22
CA GLY A 279 -23.33 3.48 -12.10
C GLY A 279 -23.60 4.86 -11.54
N ALA A 280 -22.89 5.27 -10.50
CA ALA A 280 -23.00 6.63 -9.95
C ALA A 280 -22.58 7.68 -10.99
N ARG A 281 -21.51 7.46 -11.74
CA ARG A 281 -21.04 8.39 -12.78
C ARG A 281 -22.08 8.58 -13.88
N MET A 282 -22.80 7.52 -14.27
CA MET A 282 -23.83 7.56 -15.32
C MET A 282 -25.04 8.43 -14.97
N GLN A 283 -25.33 8.60 -13.69
CA GLN A 283 -26.54 9.34 -13.26
C GLN A 283 -26.29 10.30 -12.06
N LEU A 284 -25.04 10.81 -11.94
CA LEU A 284 -24.61 11.64 -10.82
C LEU A 284 -25.44 12.94 -10.72
N ASP A 285 -25.81 13.53 -11.86
CA ASP A 285 -26.61 14.77 -11.91
C ASP A 285 -28.00 14.61 -11.29
N ARG A 286 -28.51 13.40 -11.11
CA ARG A 286 -29.79 13.16 -10.40
C ARG A 286 -29.73 13.45 -8.91
N ALA A 287 -28.54 13.63 -8.34
CA ALA A 287 -28.38 14.05 -6.96
C ALA A 287 -28.55 15.58 -6.78
N ARG A 288 -28.62 16.35 -7.90
CA ARG A 288 -28.84 17.79 -7.86
C ARG A 288 -30.24 18.10 -7.26
N GLY A 289 -30.29 19.13 -6.45
CA GLY A 289 -31.50 19.49 -5.68
C GLY A 289 -31.60 18.77 -4.32
N ALA A 290 -31.01 17.59 -4.13
CA ALA A 290 -30.92 16.91 -2.84
C ALA A 290 -29.58 17.18 -2.11
N HIS A 291 -28.57 17.52 -2.88
CA HIS A 291 -27.22 17.89 -2.39
C HIS A 291 -26.74 19.17 -3.08
N PRO A 292 -25.84 19.96 -2.42
CA PRO A 292 -25.20 21.10 -3.05
C PRO A 292 -24.42 20.69 -4.31
N ASP A 293 -24.42 21.53 -5.33
CA ASP A 293 -23.70 21.26 -6.59
C ASP A 293 -22.20 21.01 -6.36
N GLU A 294 -21.58 21.75 -5.43
CA GLU A 294 -20.19 21.57 -5.03
C GLU A 294 -19.89 20.15 -4.52
N ALA A 295 -20.81 19.55 -3.76
CA ALA A 295 -20.65 18.18 -3.26
C ALA A 295 -20.76 17.15 -4.39
N ILE A 296 -21.63 17.39 -5.37
CA ILE A 296 -21.80 16.54 -6.55
C ILE A 296 -20.56 16.61 -7.44
N ASP A 297 -20.07 17.82 -7.69
CA ASP A 297 -18.86 18.04 -8.48
C ASP A 297 -17.61 17.44 -7.78
N ALA A 298 -17.55 17.52 -6.45
CA ALA A 298 -16.52 16.84 -5.66
C ALA A 298 -16.55 15.31 -5.85
N VAL A 299 -17.74 14.70 -5.83
CA VAL A 299 -17.91 13.26 -6.12
C VAL A 299 -17.49 12.93 -7.55
N ALA A 300 -17.84 13.79 -8.53
CA ALA A 300 -17.41 13.59 -9.92
C ALA A 300 -15.89 13.55 -10.07
N VAL A 301 -15.18 14.41 -9.34
CA VAL A 301 -13.71 14.43 -9.30
C VAL A 301 -13.19 13.14 -8.68
N VAL A 302 -13.71 12.69 -7.53
CA VAL A 302 -13.30 11.43 -6.90
C VAL A 302 -13.46 10.28 -7.88
N LEU A 303 -14.62 10.13 -8.53
CA LEU A 303 -14.87 9.06 -9.50
C LEU A 303 -13.91 9.08 -10.69
N ARG A 304 -13.44 10.28 -11.11
CA ARG A 304 -12.43 10.42 -12.17
C ARG A 304 -11.05 9.96 -11.70
N VAL A 305 -10.66 10.31 -10.48
CA VAL A 305 -9.38 9.93 -9.89
C VAL A 305 -9.31 8.43 -9.61
N LEU A 306 -10.44 7.78 -9.27
CA LEU A 306 -10.48 6.32 -9.09
C LEU A 306 -10.03 5.55 -10.33
N LEU A 307 -10.26 6.07 -11.53
CA LEU A 307 -9.74 5.45 -12.75
C LEU A 307 -8.21 5.51 -12.81
N VAL A 308 -7.61 6.62 -12.37
CA VAL A 308 -6.13 6.72 -12.24
C VAL A 308 -5.62 5.66 -11.26
N PHE A 309 -6.27 5.52 -10.11
CA PHE A 309 -5.87 4.53 -9.10
C PHE A 309 -6.02 3.09 -9.60
N ALA A 310 -7.08 2.80 -10.35
CA ALA A 310 -7.27 1.48 -10.96
C ALA A 310 -6.11 1.13 -11.93
N LEU A 311 -5.63 2.09 -12.71
CA LEU A 311 -4.52 1.92 -13.64
C LEU A 311 -3.14 1.81 -12.94
N VAL A 312 -3.03 2.19 -11.67
CA VAL A 312 -1.81 2.01 -10.85
C VAL A 312 -1.74 0.63 -10.20
N THR A 313 -2.85 -0.08 -10.08
CA THR A 313 -2.88 -1.39 -9.39
C THR A 313 -1.88 -2.41 -9.93
N PRO A 314 -1.57 -2.49 -11.26
CA PRO A 314 -0.52 -3.35 -11.76
C PRO A 314 0.88 -3.04 -11.19
N PHE A 315 1.20 -1.77 -10.93
CA PHE A 315 2.46 -1.41 -10.27
C PHE A 315 2.57 -2.06 -8.88
N TRP A 316 1.51 -2.00 -8.07
CA TRP A 316 1.50 -2.58 -6.74
C TRP A 316 1.63 -4.10 -6.76
N SER A 317 1.08 -4.77 -7.79
CA SER A 317 1.26 -6.22 -7.96
C SER A 317 2.72 -6.60 -8.18
N LEU A 318 3.51 -5.76 -8.84
CA LEU A 318 4.93 -5.96 -9.04
C LEU A 318 5.72 -5.64 -7.77
N PHE A 319 5.44 -4.49 -7.18
CA PHE A 319 6.22 -3.93 -6.08
C PHE A 319 6.23 -4.80 -4.82
N ASP A 320 5.06 -5.30 -4.39
CA ASP A 320 4.98 -6.07 -3.15
C ASP A 320 5.60 -7.47 -3.26
N GLN A 321 5.71 -8.02 -4.47
CA GLN A 321 6.33 -9.32 -4.70
C GLN A 321 7.86 -9.34 -4.47
N LYS A 322 8.50 -8.16 -4.28
CA LYS A 322 9.91 -8.12 -3.84
C LYS A 322 10.13 -8.81 -2.48
N ALA A 323 9.11 -8.85 -1.62
CA ALA A 323 9.16 -9.52 -0.33
C ALA A 323 8.62 -10.97 -0.36
N SER A 324 8.19 -11.46 -1.51
CA SER A 324 7.75 -12.84 -1.73
C SER A 324 8.52 -13.48 -2.90
N THR A 325 8.11 -13.22 -4.13
CA THR A 325 8.68 -13.86 -5.34
C THR A 325 10.19 -13.60 -5.49
N TRP A 326 10.68 -12.37 -5.23
CA TRP A 326 12.12 -12.07 -5.35
C TRP A 326 12.96 -12.69 -4.22
N VAL A 327 12.39 -12.84 -3.02
CA VAL A 327 13.06 -13.56 -1.92
C VAL A 327 13.21 -15.04 -2.27
N LEU A 328 12.16 -15.65 -2.86
CA LEU A 328 12.23 -17.04 -3.32
C LEU A 328 13.27 -17.22 -4.43
N GLN A 329 13.35 -16.31 -5.39
CA GLN A 329 14.40 -16.30 -6.41
C GLN A 329 15.79 -16.16 -5.78
N ALA A 330 15.96 -15.24 -4.84
CA ALA A 330 17.24 -15.03 -4.16
C ALA A 330 17.75 -16.28 -3.44
N ASN A 331 16.84 -17.13 -2.91
CA ASN A 331 17.22 -18.41 -2.30
C ASN A 331 17.78 -19.42 -3.30
N ALA A 332 17.47 -19.29 -4.59
CA ALA A 332 18.00 -20.13 -5.67
C ALA A 332 19.29 -19.56 -6.29
N MET A 333 19.76 -18.39 -5.84
CA MET A 333 20.95 -17.72 -6.35
C MET A 333 22.17 -17.97 -5.46
N VAL A 334 23.35 -17.79 -6.03
CA VAL A 334 24.62 -17.92 -5.29
C VAL A 334 24.84 -16.68 -4.44
N ALA A 335 24.79 -16.84 -3.12
CA ALA A 335 25.01 -15.79 -2.15
C ALA A 335 26.28 -16.08 -1.32
N PRO A 336 27.02 -15.03 -0.86
CA PRO A 336 28.08 -15.20 0.12
C PRO A 336 27.54 -15.74 1.45
N ASP A 337 28.33 -16.51 2.21
CA ASP A 337 27.90 -17.12 3.48
C ASP A 337 27.39 -16.13 4.54
N TRP A 338 27.91 -14.89 4.50
CA TRP A 338 27.53 -13.82 5.43
C TRP A 338 26.20 -13.15 5.07
N LEU A 339 25.70 -13.34 3.84
CA LEU A 339 24.46 -12.69 3.34
C LEU A 339 23.30 -13.69 3.33
N HIS A 340 22.27 -13.42 4.12
CA HIS A 340 21.02 -14.17 3.98
C HIS A 340 20.22 -13.60 2.79
N PRO A 341 19.68 -14.42 1.86
CA PRO A 341 18.97 -13.94 0.67
C PRO A 341 17.84 -12.92 0.96
N ALA A 342 17.10 -13.09 2.05
CA ALA A 342 16.04 -12.15 2.44
C ALA A 342 16.57 -10.75 2.83
N GLN A 343 17.87 -10.59 3.15
CA GLN A 343 18.49 -9.29 3.43
C GLN A 343 18.57 -8.39 2.19
N MET A 344 18.45 -8.95 0.97
CA MET A 344 18.34 -8.16 -0.27
C MET A 344 17.20 -7.15 -0.22
N GLN A 345 16.18 -7.37 0.58
CA GLN A 345 15.09 -6.40 0.78
C GLN A 345 15.57 -5.07 1.38
N ALA A 346 16.73 -5.03 2.06
CA ALA A 346 17.33 -3.79 2.57
C ALA A 346 17.78 -2.82 1.46
N VAL A 347 18.03 -3.34 0.26
CA VAL A 347 18.44 -2.53 -0.91
C VAL A 347 17.36 -1.50 -1.25
N ASN A 348 16.09 -1.86 -1.17
CA ASN A 348 15.00 -0.94 -1.50
C ASN A 348 14.96 0.30 -0.58
N PRO A 349 14.84 0.22 0.75
CA PRO A 349 14.82 1.43 1.59
C PRO A 349 16.14 2.21 1.53
N ALA A 350 17.29 1.56 1.34
CA ALA A 350 18.56 2.25 1.12
C ALA A 350 18.53 3.08 -0.16
N LEU A 351 18.04 2.51 -1.26
CA LEU A 351 17.90 3.22 -2.53
C LEU A 351 16.87 4.35 -2.45
N VAL A 352 15.76 4.20 -1.70
CA VAL A 352 14.77 5.26 -1.50
C VAL A 352 15.42 6.49 -0.90
N LEU A 353 16.26 6.32 0.15
CA LEU A 353 16.97 7.41 0.82
C LEU A 353 17.92 8.17 -0.12
N ILE A 354 18.47 7.48 -1.13
CA ILE A 354 19.38 8.05 -2.14
C ILE A 354 18.59 8.65 -3.31
N LEU A 355 17.62 7.92 -3.85
CA LEU A 355 16.94 8.28 -5.10
C LEU A 355 15.98 9.47 -4.95
N ILE A 356 15.41 9.71 -3.78
CA ILE A 356 14.56 10.89 -3.55
C ILE A 356 15.35 12.19 -3.66
N PRO A 357 16.45 12.40 -2.92
CA PRO A 357 17.30 13.57 -3.12
C PRO A 357 17.86 13.65 -4.54
N PHE A 358 18.28 12.53 -5.13
CA PHE A 358 18.81 12.48 -6.48
C PHE A 358 17.79 12.96 -7.51
N ASN A 359 16.54 12.51 -7.44
CA ASN A 359 15.48 12.98 -8.33
C ASN A 359 15.22 14.47 -8.18
N ASN A 360 15.15 14.98 -6.95
CA ASN A 360 14.84 16.39 -6.68
C ASN A 360 15.98 17.34 -7.07
N LEU A 361 17.23 16.92 -6.86
CA LEU A 361 18.40 17.77 -7.06
C LEU A 361 19.01 17.65 -8.46
N VAL A 362 18.84 16.50 -9.11
CA VAL A 362 19.49 16.20 -10.39
C VAL A 362 18.47 15.94 -11.50
N VAL A 363 17.62 14.91 -11.35
CA VAL A 363 16.77 14.43 -12.45
C VAL A 363 15.73 15.47 -12.86
N TYR A 364 14.95 16.00 -11.91
CA TYR A 364 13.89 16.95 -12.24
C TYR A 364 14.43 18.29 -12.77
N PRO A 365 15.47 18.91 -12.21
CA PRO A 365 16.09 20.08 -12.78
C PRO A 365 16.65 19.85 -14.20
N MET A 366 17.27 18.67 -14.43
CA MET A 366 17.78 18.29 -15.74
C MET A 366 16.66 18.17 -16.78
N LEU A 367 15.56 17.47 -16.45
CA LEU A 367 14.40 17.35 -17.33
C LEU A 367 13.81 18.70 -17.70
N ARG A 368 13.69 19.62 -16.74
CA ARG A 368 13.21 20.99 -16.99
C ARG A 368 14.13 21.78 -17.92
N ARG A 369 15.45 21.59 -17.83
CA ARG A 369 16.40 22.19 -18.78
C ARG A 369 16.21 21.73 -20.22
N PHE A 370 15.70 20.48 -20.39
CA PHE A 370 15.33 19.95 -21.72
C PHE A 370 13.87 20.25 -22.10
N GLY A 371 13.18 21.12 -21.37
CA GLY A 371 11.79 21.49 -21.64
C GLY A 371 10.75 20.42 -21.27
N ILE A 372 11.15 19.41 -20.49
CA ILE A 372 10.26 18.33 -20.05
C ILE A 372 9.81 18.63 -18.61
N GLU A 373 8.54 19.01 -18.44
CA GLU A 373 7.94 19.16 -17.11
C GLU A 373 7.59 17.79 -16.52
N PRO A 374 8.16 17.43 -15.34
CA PRO A 374 7.88 16.15 -14.67
C PRO A 374 6.58 16.22 -13.88
N THR A 375 5.43 16.34 -14.59
CA THR A 375 4.11 16.35 -13.96
C THR A 375 3.84 15.05 -13.21
N ALA A 376 2.89 15.06 -12.25
CA ALA A 376 2.57 13.91 -11.43
C ALA A 376 2.27 12.66 -12.29
N LEU A 377 1.38 12.80 -13.26
CA LEU A 377 0.99 11.68 -14.13
C LEU A 377 2.12 11.18 -15.04
N ARG A 378 3.02 12.06 -15.51
CA ARG A 378 4.21 11.65 -16.28
C ARG A 378 5.18 10.85 -15.41
N ARG A 379 5.45 11.32 -14.19
CA ARG A 379 6.28 10.59 -13.21
C ARG A 379 5.72 9.19 -12.95
N MET A 380 4.41 9.09 -12.70
CA MET A 380 3.75 7.80 -12.46
C MET A 380 3.81 6.89 -13.70
N THR A 381 3.60 7.42 -14.91
CA THR A 381 3.72 6.63 -16.15
C THR A 381 5.10 5.98 -16.26
N VAL A 382 6.16 6.80 -16.09
CA VAL A 382 7.55 6.33 -16.15
C VAL A 382 7.83 5.33 -15.04
N GLY A 383 7.31 5.58 -13.83
CA GLY A 383 7.49 4.68 -12.68
C GLY A 383 6.90 3.30 -12.92
N ILE A 384 5.69 3.21 -13.49
CA ILE A 384 5.07 1.92 -13.86
C ILE A 384 5.90 1.21 -14.94
N ALA A 385 6.39 1.94 -15.95
CA ALA A 385 7.23 1.38 -17.00
C ALA A 385 8.57 0.85 -16.44
N LEU A 386 9.21 1.56 -15.51
CA LEU A 386 10.44 1.09 -14.86
C LEU A 386 10.21 -0.17 -14.02
N ALA A 387 9.08 -0.29 -13.35
CA ALA A 387 8.70 -1.52 -12.67
C ALA A 387 8.55 -2.70 -13.66
N ALA A 388 7.95 -2.47 -14.83
CA ALA A 388 7.87 -3.48 -15.89
C ALA A 388 9.27 -3.91 -16.36
N VAL A 389 10.19 -2.97 -16.57
CA VAL A 389 11.60 -3.26 -16.92
C VAL A 389 12.28 -4.08 -15.84
N ALA A 390 12.11 -3.73 -14.56
CA ALA A 390 12.64 -4.51 -13.44
C ALA A 390 12.19 -5.97 -13.50
N TRP A 391 10.92 -6.21 -13.85
CA TRP A 391 10.37 -7.56 -13.93
C TRP A 391 10.82 -8.33 -15.19
N VAL A 392 11.11 -7.66 -16.30
CA VAL A 392 11.81 -8.29 -17.45
C VAL A 392 13.18 -8.81 -17.01
N ILE A 393 13.95 -7.99 -16.26
CA ILE A 393 15.29 -8.37 -15.77
C ILE A 393 15.19 -9.56 -14.81
N VAL A 394 14.23 -9.53 -13.86
CA VAL A 394 14.00 -10.64 -12.91
C VAL A 394 13.59 -11.91 -13.64
N GLY A 395 12.75 -11.80 -14.67
CA GLY A 395 12.37 -12.92 -15.53
C GLY A 395 13.58 -13.52 -16.28
N ALA A 396 14.48 -12.67 -16.80
CA ALA A 396 15.72 -13.11 -17.46
C ALA A 396 16.66 -13.82 -16.46
N ILE A 397 16.80 -13.29 -15.24
CA ILE A 397 17.55 -13.95 -14.17
C ILE A 397 16.92 -15.33 -13.88
N GLN A 398 15.62 -15.43 -13.82
CA GLN A 398 14.93 -16.70 -13.56
C GLN A 398 15.15 -17.72 -14.68
N LEU A 399 15.15 -17.29 -15.94
CA LEU A 399 15.47 -18.20 -17.06
C LEU A 399 16.87 -18.76 -16.97
N ALA A 400 17.87 -17.95 -16.55
CA ALA A 400 19.24 -18.43 -16.33
C ALA A 400 19.29 -19.46 -15.19
N ILE A 401 18.58 -19.21 -14.08
CA ILE A 401 18.47 -20.15 -12.96
C ILE A 401 17.79 -21.45 -13.41
N ASP A 402 16.68 -21.37 -14.14
CA ASP A 402 15.93 -22.53 -14.67
C ASP A 402 16.78 -23.33 -15.67
N GLY A 403 17.71 -22.67 -16.39
CA GLY A 403 18.71 -23.27 -17.28
C GLY A 403 19.88 -23.96 -16.55
N GLY A 404 19.97 -23.83 -15.23
CA GLY A 404 21.03 -24.45 -14.40
C GLY A 404 22.25 -23.56 -14.18
N ASP A 405 22.21 -22.29 -14.56
CA ASP A 405 23.32 -21.35 -14.34
C ASP A 405 23.45 -20.99 -12.86
N ALA A 406 24.67 -20.92 -12.36
CA ALA A 406 25.01 -20.43 -11.02
C ALA A 406 25.00 -18.89 -11.00
N VAL A 407 23.81 -18.28 -10.87
CA VAL A 407 23.64 -16.83 -10.93
C VAL A 407 23.95 -16.20 -9.59
N SER A 408 24.84 -15.21 -9.54
CA SER A 408 25.15 -14.45 -8.31
C SER A 408 23.97 -13.59 -7.87
N ILE A 409 23.68 -13.56 -6.56
CA ILE A 409 22.64 -12.73 -5.95
C ILE A 409 22.84 -11.22 -6.22
N ALA A 410 24.08 -10.79 -6.51
CA ALA A 410 24.37 -9.41 -6.87
C ALA A 410 23.59 -8.92 -8.11
N TRP A 411 23.20 -9.82 -9.02
CA TRP A 411 22.39 -9.45 -10.17
C TRP A 411 21.01 -8.92 -9.79
N GLN A 412 20.47 -9.27 -8.61
CA GLN A 412 19.22 -8.68 -8.14
C GLN A 412 19.32 -7.19 -7.81
N LEU A 413 20.51 -6.63 -7.60
CA LEU A 413 20.68 -5.19 -7.39
C LEU A 413 20.15 -4.38 -8.59
N VAL A 414 20.30 -4.88 -9.81
CA VAL A 414 19.86 -4.19 -11.03
C VAL A 414 18.34 -3.99 -11.02
N PRO A 415 17.50 -5.03 -10.93
CA PRO A 415 16.06 -4.84 -10.88
C PRO A 415 15.59 -4.06 -9.63
N TYR A 416 16.30 -4.15 -8.49
CA TYR A 416 16.00 -3.31 -7.33
C TYR A 416 16.14 -1.81 -7.62
N VAL A 417 17.16 -1.38 -8.40
CA VAL A 417 17.32 0.02 -8.80
C VAL A 417 16.13 0.48 -9.65
N PHE A 418 15.74 -0.29 -10.67
CA PHE A 418 14.60 0.05 -11.52
C PHE A 418 13.27 0.06 -10.75
N LEU A 419 13.03 -0.95 -9.91
CA LEU A 419 11.80 -1.05 -9.14
C LEU A 419 11.70 0.07 -8.10
N THR A 420 12.80 0.39 -7.41
CA THR A 420 12.80 1.46 -6.39
C THR A 420 12.69 2.85 -7.02
N MET A 421 13.32 3.06 -8.19
CA MET A 421 13.08 4.29 -8.95
C MET A 421 11.60 4.40 -9.35
N GLY A 422 11.00 3.30 -9.81
CA GLY A 422 9.56 3.22 -10.08
C GLY A 422 8.72 3.55 -8.84
N GLU A 423 9.08 3.02 -7.69
CA GLU A 423 8.41 3.29 -6.41
C GLU A 423 8.44 4.78 -6.06
N VAL A 424 9.59 5.41 -6.10
CA VAL A 424 9.73 6.85 -5.79
C VAL A 424 8.88 7.70 -6.74
N LEU A 425 8.81 7.31 -8.02
CA LEU A 425 8.01 8.01 -9.03
C LEU A 425 6.51 7.75 -8.94
N VAL A 426 6.07 6.61 -8.38
CA VAL A 426 4.64 6.26 -8.26
C VAL A 426 4.11 6.56 -6.87
N SER A 427 4.78 6.08 -5.82
CA SER A 427 4.24 6.08 -4.45
C SER A 427 4.10 7.49 -3.89
N ALA A 428 5.20 8.25 -3.82
CA ALA A 428 5.19 9.61 -3.30
C ALA A 428 4.35 10.55 -4.19
N THR A 429 4.51 10.41 -5.52
CA THR A 429 3.78 11.23 -6.49
C THR A 429 2.29 10.93 -6.50
N GLY A 430 1.90 9.66 -6.39
CA GLY A 430 0.50 9.26 -6.36
C GLY A 430 -0.23 9.77 -5.12
N LEU A 431 0.46 9.80 -3.98
CA LEU A 431 -0.05 10.37 -2.74
C LEU A 431 -0.23 11.90 -2.87
N GLU A 432 0.77 12.60 -3.42
CA GLU A 432 0.72 14.01 -3.74
C GLU A 432 -0.43 14.33 -4.71
N PHE A 433 -0.56 13.55 -5.78
CA PHE A 433 -1.63 13.65 -6.76
C PHE A 433 -3.01 13.43 -6.12
N ALA A 434 -3.17 12.37 -5.33
CA ALA A 434 -4.42 12.10 -4.62
C ALA A 434 -4.85 13.30 -3.75
N TYR A 435 -3.89 13.90 -3.04
CA TYR A 435 -4.15 15.05 -2.18
C TYR A 435 -4.46 16.33 -2.95
N SER A 436 -3.74 16.60 -4.05
CA SER A 436 -3.93 17.80 -4.87
C SER A 436 -5.25 17.79 -5.65
N GLN A 437 -5.65 16.61 -6.14
CA GLN A 437 -6.90 16.44 -6.89
C GLN A 437 -8.13 16.31 -5.98
N ALA A 438 -7.94 16.17 -4.67
CA ALA A 438 -9.04 15.96 -3.74
C ALA A 438 -9.69 17.28 -3.32
N PRO A 439 -10.99 17.48 -3.58
CA PRO A 439 -11.75 18.56 -2.98
C PRO A 439 -11.63 18.52 -1.44
N PRO A 440 -11.62 19.66 -0.73
CA PRO A 440 -11.37 19.70 0.71
C PRO A 440 -12.24 18.75 1.54
N SER A 441 -13.51 18.60 1.17
CA SER A 441 -14.47 17.69 1.82
C SER A 441 -14.23 16.21 1.55
N MET A 442 -13.44 15.84 0.51
CA MET A 442 -13.24 14.47 0.04
C MET A 442 -11.81 13.96 0.17
N LYS A 443 -10.89 14.75 0.81
CA LYS A 443 -9.48 14.38 0.95
C LYS A 443 -9.28 13.02 1.63
N GLY A 444 -9.93 12.78 2.76
CA GLY A 444 -9.86 11.51 3.47
C GLY A 444 -10.36 10.33 2.63
N THR A 445 -11.44 10.54 1.89
CA THR A 445 -12.01 9.54 0.97
C THR A 445 -11.02 9.15 -0.12
N LEU A 446 -10.40 10.14 -0.79
CA LEU A 446 -9.45 9.87 -1.87
C LEU A 446 -8.18 9.17 -1.36
N MET A 447 -7.66 9.59 -0.20
CA MET A 447 -6.50 8.95 0.43
C MET A 447 -6.79 7.49 0.79
N SER A 448 -8.00 7.19 1.25
CA SER A 448 -8.43 5.82 1.52
C SER A 448 -8.50 4.96 0.25
N PHE A 449 -8.98 5.52 -0.85
CA PHE A 449 -8.98 4.82 -2.14
C PHE A 449 -7.56 4.62 -2.71
N TRP A 450 -6.63 5.53 -2.41
CA TRP A 450 -5.23 5.32 -2.76
C TRP A 450 -4.65 4.07 -2.08
N THR A 451 -4.88 3.91 -0.77
CA THR A 451 -4.43 2.69 -0.07
C THR A 451 -5.12 1.44 -0.59
N LEU A 452 -6.39 1.53 -0.97
CA LEU A 452 -7.14 0.41 -1.56
C LEU A 452 -6.57 -0.05 -2.91
N SER A 453 -5.90 0.83 -3.67
CA SER A 453 -5.22 0.44 -4.91
C SER A 453 -4.12 -0.60 -4.68
N VAL A 454 -3.45 -0.57 -3.53
CA VAL A 454 -2.46 -1.58 -3.12
C VAL A 454 -3.14 -2.93 -2.86
N THR A 455 -4.31 -2.92 -2.19
CA THR A 455 -5.14 -4.12 -1.97
C THR A 455 -5.47 -4.80 -3.30
N VAL A 456 -5.95 -4.03 -4.29
CA VAL A 456 -6.28 -4.57 -5.62
C VAL A 456 -5.02 -5.04 -6.35
N GLY A 457 -3.87 -4.36 -6.19
CA GLY A 457 -2.59 -4.82 -6.73
C GLY A 457 -2.22 -6.22 -6.23
N ASN A 458 -2.38 -6.48 -4.93
CA ASN A 458 -2.11 -7.79 -4.34
C ASN A 458 -3.15 -8.86 -4.74
N LEU A 459 -4.39 -8.46 -5.04
CA LEU A 459 -5.38 -9.38 -5.63
C LEU A 459 -4.90 -9.93 -6.98
N TRP A 460 -4.30 -9.12 -7.86
CA TRP A 460 -3.74 -9.61 -9.13
C TRP A 460 -2.72 -10.72 -8.93
N VAL A 461 -1.91 -10.64 -7.85
CA VAL A 461 -0.95 -11.71 -7.52
C VAL A 461 -1.65 -12.98 -7.11
N LEU A 462 -2.68 -12.91 -6.25
CA LEU A 462 -3.45 -14.09 -5.85
C LEU A 462 -4.14 -14.76 -7.06
N LEU A 463 -4.72 -13.97 -7.97
CA LEU A 463 -5.36 -14.48 -9.17
C LEU A 463 -4.35 -15.16 -10.12
N ALA A 464 -3.17 -14.55 -10.31
CA ALA A 464 -2.11 -15.15 -11.11
C ALA A 464 -1.59 -16.45 -10.48
N ASN A 465 -1.42 -16.50 -9.16
CA ASN A 465 -1.02 -17.70 -8.44
C ASN A 465 -2.09 -18.81 -8.55
N ALA A 466 -3.37 -18.46 -8.44
CA ALA A 466 -4.46 -19.43 -8.65
C ALA A 466 -4.49 -19.96 -10.10
N GLY A 467 -4.23 -19.07 -11.08
CA GLY A 467 -4.14 -19.46 -12.49
C GLY A 467 -3.06 -20.49 -12.75
N VAL A 468 -1.86 -20.31 -12.19
CA VAL A 468 -0.73 -21.25 -12.36
C VAL A 468 -0.97 -22.61 -11.66
N ARG A 469 -1.92 -22.72 -10.73
CA ARG A 469 -2.33 -24.01 -10.15
C ARG A 469 -3.29 -24.82 -11.01
N ASN A 470 -3.80 -24.24 -12.08
CA ASN A 470 -4.69 -24.94 -13.02
C ASN A 470 -3.85 -25.76 -14.01
N ASP A 471 -4.14 -27.05 -14.11
CA ASP A 471 -3.40 -28.00 -14.96
C ASP A 471 -3.38 -27.60 -16.45
N ALA A 472 -4.49 -27.07 -16.96
CA ALA A 472 -4.57 -26.62 -18.36
C ALA A 472 -3.67 -25.39 -18.61
N VAL A 473 -3.58 -24.46 -17.63
CA VAL A 473 -2.68 -23.30 -17.69
C VAL A 473 -1.23 -23.78 -17.61
N LEU A 474 -0.91 -24.69 -16.67
CA LEU A 474 0.43 -25.25 -16.55
C LEU A 474 0.88 -25.98 -17.83
N ALA A 475 0.00 -26.77 -18.45
CA ALA A 475 0.30 -27.42 -19.71
C ALA A 475 0.56 -26.40 -20.84
N GLY A 476 -0.21 -25.31 -20.88
CA GLY A 476 0.03 -24.20 -21.81
C GLY A 476 1.38 -23.50 -21.59
N ILE A 477 1.75 -23.26 -20.34
CA ILE A 477 3.05 -22.67 -19.97
C ILE A 477 4.19 -23.61 -20.37
N ALA A 478 4.08 -24.92 -20.07
CA ALA A 478 5.08 -25.91 -20.44
C ALA A 478 5.32 -25.95 -21.97
N GLY A 479 4.27 -25.72 -22.76
CA GLY A 479 4.36 -25.61 -24.23
C GLY A 479 5.20 -24.42 -24.72
N THR A 480 5.46 -23.40 -23.86
CA THR A 480 6.33 -22.26 -24.20
C THR A 480 7.82 -22.55 -23.97
N GLY A 481 8.15 -23.67 -23.33
CA GLY A 481 9.52 -24.00 -22.92
C GLY A 481 10.03 -23.23 -21.70
N MET A 482 9.19 -22.44 -21.04
CA MET A 482 9.52 -21.67 -19.83
C MET A 482 9.05 -22.38 -18.56
N GLY A 483 9.79 -22.22 -17.45
CA GLY A 483 9.31 -22.57 -16.13
C GLY A 483 8.14 -21.67 -15.68
N ALA A 484 7.25 -22.20 -14.84
CA ALA A 484 6.06 -21.46 -14.38
C ALA A 484 6.41 -20.13 -13.69
N THR A 485 7.50 -20.10 -12.93
CA THR A 485 7.97 -18.89 -12.23
C THR A 485 8.46 -17.83 -13.22
N ALA A 486 9.29 -18.21 -14.18
CA ALA A 486 9.76 -17.29 -15.23
C ALA A 486 8.60 -16.75 -16.05
N PHE A 487 7.65 -17.61 -16.45
CA PHE A 487 6.45 -17.21 -17.18
C PHE A 487 5.62 -16.18 -16.37
N GLN A 488 5.38 -16.42 -15.07
CA GLN A 488 4.69 -15.45 -14.21
C GLN A 488 5.42 -14.10 -14.16
N MET A 489 6.74 -14.10 -14.09
CA MET A 489 7.54 -12.86 -14.07
C MET A 489 7.35 -12.05 -15.37
N PHE A 490 7.42 -12.70 -16.53
CA PHE A 490 7.18 -12.02 -17.81
C PHE A 490 5.71 -11.62 -17.99
N PHE A 491 4.76 -12.42 -17.49
CA PHE A 491 3.35 -12.03 -17.47
C PHE A 491 3.15 -10.70 -16.70
N PHE A 492 3.70 -10.59 -15.49
CA PHE A 492 3.60 -9.36 -14.71
C PHE A 492 4.34 -8.20 -15.39
N ALA A 493 5.49 -8.43 -16.01
CA ALA A 493 6.19 -7.42 -16.79
C ALA A 493 5.33 -6.89 -17.94
N ALA A 494 4.71 -7.78 -18.72
CA ALA A 494 3.80 -7.43 -19.82
C ALA A 494 2.55 -6.70 -19.31
N PHE A 495 1.97 -7.18 -18.21
CA PHE A 495 0.79 -6.56 -17.58
C PHE A 495 1.07 -5.13 -17.13
N ALA A 496 2.20 -4.89 -16.46
CA ALA A 496 2.60 -3.54 -16.05
C ALA A 496 3.02 -2.67 -17.25
N GLY A 497 3.68 -3.24 -18.26
CA GLY A 497 4.02 -2.53 -19.50
C GLY A 497 2.78 -2.04 -20.24
N LEU A 498 1.77 -2.90 -20.37
CA LEU A 498 0.47 -2.53 -20.94
C LEU A 498 -0.22 -1.45 -20.09
N ALA A 499 -0.20 -1.60 -18.77
CA ALA A 499 -0.76 -0.60 -17.86
C ALA A 499 -0.04 0.76 -18.01
N ALA A 500 1.28 0.78 -18.14
CA ALA A 500 2.04 2.00 -18.37
C ALA A 500 1.64 2.71 -19.68
N LEU A 501 1.41 1.94 -20.75
CA LEU A 501 0.93 2.49 -22.04
C LEU A 501 -0.47 3.09 -21.90
N VAL A 502 -1.41 2.34 -21.31
CA VAL A 502 -2.79 2.80 -21.12
C VAL A 502 -2.82 4.00 -20.20
N PHE A 503 -2.07 3.96 -19.10
CA PHE A 503 -1.92 5.07 -18.16
C PHE A 503 -1.36 6.32 -18.85
N GLY A 504 -0.29 6.17 -19.64
CA GLY A 504 0.33 7.27 -20.38
C GLY A 504 -0.62 7.91 -21.41
N LEU A 505 -1.42 7.10 -22.12
CA LEU A 505 -2.45 7.59 -23.04
C LEU A 505 -3.57 8.34 -22.30
N TYR A 506 -4.01 7.82 -21.16
CA TYR A 506 -5.01 8.47 -20.30
C TYR A 506 -4.47 9.77 -19.70
N ALA A 507 -3.23 9.76 -19.20
CA ALA A 507 -2.55 10.93 -18.63
C ALA A 507 -2.47 12.12 -19.59
N ARG A 508 -2.28 11.87 -20.90
CA ARG A 508 -2.27 12.93 -21.93
C ARG A 508 -3.61 13.66 -22.07
N ARG A 509 -4.71 13.01 -21.72
CA ARG A 509 -6.08 13.55 -21.81
C ARG A 509 -6.60 14.06 -20.47
N TYR A 510 -5.93 13.73 -19.38
CA TYR A 510 -6.36 14.11 -18.05
C TYR A 510 -6.08 15.60 -17.80
N ARG A 511 -7.09 16.32 -17.38
CA ARG A 511 -6.96 17.72 -16.94
C ARG A 511 -6.83 17.73 -15.43
N GLU A 512 -5.66 18.10 -14.95
CA GLU A 512 -5.40 18.29 -13.51
C GLU A 512 -6.17 19.53 -13.03
N VAL A 513 -6.85 19.41 -11.90
CA VAL A 513 -7.52 20.52 -11.21
C VAL A 513 -6.88 20.59 -9.83
N ASP A 514 -6.19 21.67 -9.54
CA ASP A 514 -5.50 21.84 -8.27
C ASP A 514 -6.45 22.40 -7.22
N TYR A 515 -6.66 21.66 -6.13
CA TYR A 515 -7.45 22.05 -4.96
C TYR A 515 -6.56 22.47 -3.76
N TYR A 516 -5.29 22.79 -4.00
CA TYR A 516 -4.51 23.51 -3.01
C TYR A 516 -5.11 24.90 -2.80
N ARG A 517 -5.28 25.32 -1.53
CA ARG A 517 -5.71 26.69 -1.25
C ARG A 517 -4.69 27.64 -1.85
N PRO A 518 -5.13 28.67 -2.59
CA PRO A 518 -4.22 29.75 -2.96
C PRO A 518 -3.58 30.32 -1.71
N ALA A 519 -2.28 30.63 -1.78
CA ALA A 519 -1.48 31.14 -0.67
C ALA A 519 -1.97 32.52 -0.23
#